data_149cb05c71929c1da7ae9d62e4ab5863
#
_entry.id   149cb05c71929c1da7ae9d62e4ab5863
#
_cell.length_a   1.000
_cell.length_b   1.000
_cell.length_c   1.000
_cell.angle_alpha   90.00
_cell.angle_beta   90.00
_cell.angle_gamma   90.00
#
_symmetry.space_group_name_H-M   'P 1'
#
loop_
_entity.id
_entity.type
_entity.pdbx_description
1 polymer ?
#
loop_
_entity_poly.entity_id
_entity_poly.type
_entity_poly.pdbx_seq_one_letter_code
_entity_poly.pdbx_strand_id
1 'polypeptide(L)'
;MKYYRFSTILLLILFTGLFAKKLFADIMPNDKFSAPDVVEIQLTALQANFEDNKGIYQWWIFAHPENKKYTGPFNYFVKMMKNKPYDKLLNSNFFKIKLLLENKKEARIEVLLDSKNNRRYKIF
;
A
#
# COMPACT_ATOMS: atom_id res chain seq x y z
N MET A 1 49.17 10.06 4.75
CA MET A 1 48.08 9.60 5.66
C MET A 1 46.77 10.36 5.54
N LYS A 2 46.73 11.55 5.00
CA LYS A 2 45.43 12.28 4.80
C LYS A 2 44.51 11.70 3.72
N TYR A 3 45.02 10.92 2.79
CA TYR A 3 44.23 10.42 1.65
C TYR A 3 43.41 9.17 1.95
N TYR A 4 43.78 8.38 2.95
CA TYR A 4 43.03 7.16 3.30
C TYR A 4 41.76 7.41 4.09
N ARG A 5 41.62 8.56 4.77
CA ARG A 5 40.41 8.93 5.50
C ARG A 5 39.26 9.35 4.59
N PHE A 6 39.53 9.94 3.45
CA PHE A 6 38.49 10.32 2.48
C PHE A 6 37.93 9.13 1.74
N SER A 7 38.74 8.12 1.44
CA SER A 7 38.29 6.90 0.76
C SER A 7 37.33 6.04 1.60
N THR A 8 37.61 5.93 2.90
CA THR A 8 36.72 5.16 3.81
C THR A 8 35.38 5.84 4.03
N ILE A 9 35.34 7.16 4.12
CA ILE A 9 34.07 7.90 4.26
C ILE A 9 33.25 7.82 2.97
N LEU A 10 33.88 7.94 1.81
CA LEU A 10 33.21 7.80 0.52
C LEU A 10 32.66 6.38 0.30
N LEU A 11 33.40 5.35 0.71
CA LEU A 11 32.95 3.97 0.66
C LEU A 11 31.78 3.71 1.60
N LEU A 12 31.77 4.32 2.79
CA LEU A 12 30.67 4.21 3.76
C LEU A 12 29.39 4.87 3.23
N ILE A 13 29.50 6.01 2.57
CA ILE A 13 28.35 6.72 1.98
C ILE A 13 27.79 5.93 0.78
N LEU A 14 28.63 5.32 -0.04
CA LEU A 14 28.21 4.42 -1.11
C LEU A 14 27.50 3.16 -0.56
N PHE A 15 27.98 2.61 0.56
CA PHE A 15 27.38 1.43 1.17
C PHE A 15 26.02 1.72 1.84
N THR A 16 25.87 2.89 2.47
CA THR A 16 24.57 3.31 3.03
C THR A 16 23.55 3.67 1.95
N GLY A 17 23.99 4.19 0.81
CA GLY A 17 23.13 4.47 -0.34
C GLY A 17 22.55 3.21 -1.02
N LEU A 18 23.26 2.09 -0.96
CA LEU A 18 22.77 0.81 -1.51
C LEU A 18 21.69 0.15 -0.63
N PHE A 19 21.67 0.41 0.69
CA PHE A 19 20.66 -0.15 1.58
C PHE A 19 19.32 0.60 1.57
N ALA A 20 19.27 1.81 0.98
CA ALA A 20 18.05 2.62 0.93
C ALA A 20 17.03 2.16 -0.13
N LYS A 21 17.41 1.29 -1.05
CA LYS A 21 16.47 0.62 -1.95
C LYS A 21 16.06 -0.71 -1.32
N LYS A 22 15.26 -0.66 -0.27
CA LYS A 22 14.46 -1.80 0.13
C LYS A 22 13.55 -2.13 -1.07
N LEU A 23 13.93 -3.13 -1.86
CA LEU A 23 13.03 -3.73 -2.83
C LEU A 23 11.85 -4.29 -2.04
N PHE A 24 10.75 -3.53 -1.99
CA PHE A 24 9.49 -4.09 -1.56
C PHE A 24 9.04 -5.04 -2.66
N ALA A 25 9.31 -6.33 -2.46
CA ALA A 25 8.70 -7.34 -3.28
C ALA A 25 7.19 -7.30 -3.05
N ASP A 26 6.41 -7.35 -4.12
CA ASP A 26 4.95 -7.40 -4.03
C ASP A 26 4.53 -8.64 -3.24
N ILE A 27 3.59 -8.45 -2.33
CA ILE A 27 2.98 -9.54 -1.58
C ILE A 27 1.92 -10.16 -2.48
N MET A 28 2.06 -11.46 -2.76
CA MET A 28 1.11 -12.17 -3.61
C MET A 28 -0.03 -12.77 -2.80
N PRO A 29 -1.26 -12.77 -3.33
CA PRO A 29 -2.40 -13.42 -2.70
C PRO A 29 -2.11 -14.89 -2.42
N ASN A 30 -2.49 -15.34 -1.22
CA ASN A 30 -2.49 -16.76 -0.86
C ASN A 30 -3.59 -17.03 0.18
N ASP A 31 -3.94 -18.31 0.33
CA ASP A 31 -5.04 -18.78 1.18
C ASP A 31 -4.75 -18.71 2.69
N LYS A 32 -3.52 -18.39 3.08
CA LYS A 32 -3.13 -18.21 4.49
C LYS A 32 -3.53 -16.85 5.04
N PHE A 33 -3.79 -15.87 4.16
CA PHE A 33 -4.23 -14.56 4.58
C PHE A 33 -5.72 -14.56 4.95
N SER A 34 -6.02 -14.08 6.15
CA SER A 34 -7.40 -13.76 6.54
C SER A 34 -7.90 -12.50 5.81
N ALA A 35 -9.21 -12.27 5.82
CA ALA A 35 -9.76 -11.05 5.24
C ALA A 35 -9.21 -9.76 5.87
N PRO A 36 -9.05 -9.64 7.20
CA PRO A 36 -8.34 -8.51 7.80
C PRO A 36 -6.89 -8.37 7.32
N ASP A 37 -6.13 -9.47 7.17
CA ASP A 37 -4.75 -9.42 6.68
C ASP A 37 -4.67 -8.81 5.28
N VAL A 38 -5.58 -9.21 4.39
CA VAL A 38 -5.66 -8.67 3.02
C VAL A 38 -5.91 -7.18 3.06
N VAL A 39 -6.87 -6.72 3.85
CA VAL A 39 -7.19 -5.28 3.96
C VAL A 39 -6.01 -4.50 4.55
N GLU A 40 -5.33 -5.05 5.55
CA GLU A 40 -4.14 -4.42 6.14
C GLU A 40 -3.01 -4.29 5.12
N ILE A 41 -2.71 -5.34 4.36
CA ILE A 41 -1.71 -5.31 3.28
C ILE A 41 -2.05 -4.21 2.27
N GLN A 42 -3.30 -4.15 1.83
CA GLN A 42 -3.77 -3.18 0.85
C GLN A 42 -3.68 -1.75 1.37
N LEU A 43 -4.14 -1.48 2.58
CA LEU A 43 -4.11 -0.13 3.18
C LEU A 43 -2.69 0.34 3.48
N THR A 44 -1.83 -0.55 3.99
CA THR A 44 -0.41 -0.26 4.23
C THR A 44 0.30 0.12 2.94
N ALA A 45 0.01 -0.60 1.86
CA ALA A 45 0.56 -0.29 0.54
C ALA A 45 0.11 1.09 0.04
N LEU A 46 -1.16 1.45 0.23
CA LEU A 46 -1.68 2.76 -0.16
C LEU A 46 -1.12 3.90 0.67
N GLN A 47 -0.80 3.68 1.95
CA GLN A 47 -0.11 4.67 2.78
C GLN A 47 1.28 5.01 2.23
N ALA A 48 1.95 4.03 1.64
CA ALA A 48 3.28 4.15 1.06
C ALA A 48 3.25 4.26 -0.48
N ASN A 49 2.13 4.73 -1.05
CA ASN A 49 2.04 4.90 -2.49
C ASN A 49 2.80 6.15 -2.91
N PHE A 50 3.85 5.94 -3.69
CA PHE A 50 4.68 6.98 -4.30
C PHE A 50 4.30 7.18 -5.78
N GLU A 51 5.08 8.01 -6.48
CA GLU A 51 4.85 8.36 -7.89
C GLU A 51 4.80 7.16 -8.85
N ASP A 52 5.50 6.07 -8.51
CA ASP A 52 5.53 4.82 -9.30
C ASP A 52 4.25 3.97 -9.17
N ASN A 53 3.30 4.39 -8.32
CA ASN A 53 2.03 3.69 -8.08
C ASN A 53 2.15 2.25 -7.56
N LYS A 54 3.26 1.87 -6.95
CA LYS A 54 3.46 0.53 -6.40
C LYS A 54 2.44 0.17 -5.32
N GLY A 55 2.04 1.14 -4.50
CA GLY A 55 1.00 0.93 -3.51
C GLY A 55 -0.35 0.59 -4.14
N ILE A 56 -0.74 1.29 -5.19
CA ILE A 56 -1.96 1.01 -5.94
C ILE A 56 -1.84 -0.35 -6.64
N TYR A 57 -0.67 -0.71 -7.15
CA TYR A 57 -0.43 -2.01 -7.76
C TYR A 57 -0.59 -3.15 -6.75
N GLN A 58 -0.03 -3.01 -5.56
CA GLN A 58 -0.20 -3.98 -4.47
C GLN A 58 -1.68 -4.18 -4.09
N TRP A 59 -2.47 -3.11 -4.06
CA TRP A 59 -3.92 -3.22 -3.89
C TRP A 59 -4.56 -4.00 -5.04
N TRP A 60 -4.22 -3.64 -6.27
CA TRP A 60 -4.82 -4.23 -7.47
C TRP A 60 -4.53 -5.73 -7.60
N ILE A 61 -3.37 -6.21 -7.16
CA ILE A 61 -3.03 -7.65 -7.14
C ILE A 61 -4.08 -8.45 -6.35
N PHE A 62 -4.56 -7.92 -5.22
CA PHE A 62 -5.57 -8.57 -4.38
C PHE A 62 -7.01 -8.37 -4.83
N ALA A 63 -7.25 -7.54 -5.83
CA ALA A 63 -8.60 -7.31 -6.32
C ALA A 63 -9.17 -8.56 -6.99
N HIS A 64 -10.43 -8.86 -6.67
CA HIS A 64 -11.12 -10.00 -7.30
C HIS A 64 -11.16 -9.86 -8.82
N PRO A 65 -11.01 -10.95 -9.60
CA PRO A 65 -11.02 -10.88 -11.06
C PRO A 65 -12.24 -10.18 -11.66
N GLU A 66 -13.42 -10.35 -11.08
CA GLU A 66 -14.62 -9.64 -11.53
C GLU A 66 -14.52 -8.13 -11.32
N ASN A 67 -13.98 -7.68 -10.18
CA ASN A 67 -13.75 -6.26 -9.96
C ASN A 67 -12.78 -5.68 -10.99
N LYS A 68 -11.75 -6.44 -11.36
CA LYS A 68 -10.82 -6.02 -12.42
C LYS A 68 -11.49 -5.83 -13.78
N LYS A 69 -12.53 -6.62 -14.09
CA LYS A 69 -13.33 -6.42 -15.32
C LYS A 69 -14.07 -5.09 -15.31
N TYR A 70 -14.62 -4.67 -14.17
CA TYR A 70 -15.36 -3.40 -14.05
C TYR A 70 -14.44 -2.20 -14.00
N THR A 71 -13.31 -2.30 -13.32
CA THR A 71 -12.36 -1.19 -13.16
C THR A 71 -11.42 -1.04 -14.36
N GLY A 72 -11.38 -2.02 -15.27
CA GLY A 72 -10.55 -2.02 -16.46
C GLY A 72 -9.07 -2.34 -16.17
N PRO A 73 -8.20 -2.09 -17.18
CA PRO A 73 -6.76 -2.28 -17.02
C PRO A 73 -6.16 -1.44 -15.92
N PHE A 74 -4.97 -1.81 -15.42
CA PHE A 74 -4.33 -1.19 -14.28
C PHE A 74 -4.22 0.34 -14.36
N ASN A 75 -3.93 0.89 -15.53
CA ASN A 75 -3.85 2.35 -15.72
C ASN A 75 -5.18 3.08 -15.46
N TYR A 76 -6.31 2.46 -15.78
CA TYR A 76 -7.64 2.99 -15.45
C TYR A 76 -7.90 2.88 -13.95
N PHE A 77 -7.51 1.77 -13.34
CA PHE A 77 -7.59 1.59 -11.90
C PHE A 77 -6.78 2.66 -11.14
N VAL A 78 -5.57 2.98 -11.61
CA VAL A 78 -4.76 4.07 -11.05
C VAL A 78 -5.49 5.41 -11.11
N LYS A 79 -6.11 5.73 -12.26
CA LYS A 79 -6.90 6.96 -12.40
C LYS A 79 -8.08 6.99 -11.43
N MET A 80 -8.80 5.89 -11.29
CA MET A 80 -9.90 5.77 -10.35
C MET A 80 -9.43 6.01 -8.91
N MET A 81 -8.34 5.37 -8.48
CA MET A 81 -7.80 5.50 -7.14
C MET A 81 -7.31 6.91 -6.79
N LYS A 82 -6.89 7.68 -7.79
CA LYS A 82 -6.44 9.08 -7.62
C LYS A 82 -7.58 10.10 -7.61
N ASN A 83 -8.78 9.68 -7.91
CA ASN A 83 -9.97 10.52 -7.93
C ASN A 83 -10.91 10.24 -6.75
N LYS A 84 -11.76 11.21 -6.43
CA LYS A 84 -12.79 11.05 -5.38
C LYS A 84 -13.77 9.94 -5.77
N PRO A 85 -14.20 9.14 -4.79
CA PRO A 85 -13.94 9.24 -3.35
C PRO A 85 -12.68 8.46 -2.89
N TYR A 86 -11.97 7.76 -3.78
CA TYR A 86 -10.89 6.82 -3.46
C TYR A 86 -9.57 7.50 -3.08
N ASP A 87 -9.37 8.73 -3.49
CA ASP A 87 -8.14 9.51 -3.20
C ASP A 87 -7.83 9.62 -1.70
N LYS A 88 -8.85 9.49 -0.85
CA LYS A 88 -8.70 9.50 0.61
C LYS A 88 -7.94 8.30 1.16
N LEU A 89 -7.93 7.19 0.43
CA LEU A 89 -7.19 5.98 0.79
C LEU A 89 -5.69 6.17 0.58
N LEU A 90 -5.31 7.03 -0.36
CA LEU A 90 -3.91 7.26 -0.69
C LEU A 90 -3.22 8.10 0.38
N ASN A 91 -2.04 7.63 0.83
CA ASN A 91 -1.19 8.35 1.76
C ASN A 91 -1.91 8.79 3.05
N SER A 92 -2.84 7.99 3.55
CA SER A 92 -3.47 8.22 4.85
C SER A 92 -2.41 8.17 5.97
N ASN A 93 -2.60 8.99 7.01
CA ASN A 93 -1.67 9.01 8.15
C ASN A 93 -1.85 7.78 9.04
N PHE A 94 -3.10 7.36 9.18
CA PHE A 94 -3.47 6.27 10.08
C PHE A 94 -4.70 5.55 9.55
N PHE A 95 -4.77 4.25 9.77
CA PHE A 95 -5.99 3.48 9.58
C PHE A 95 -6.19 2.50 10.75
N LYS A 96 -7.45 2.15 10.98
CA LYS A 96 -7.85 1.09 11.89
C LYS A 96 -8.88 0.22 11.20
N ILE A 97 -8.71 -1.08 11.28
CA ILE A 97 -9.63 -2.07 10.73
C ILE A 97 -10.36 -2.81 11.83
N LYS A 98 -11.63 -3.13 11.57
CA LYS A 98 -12.45 -3.93 12.47
C LYS A 98 -13.26 -4.93 11.64
N LEU A 99 -13.09 -6.21 11.93
CA LEU A 99 -13.93 -7.26 11.36
C LEU A 99 -15.32 -7.18 11.97
N LEU A 100 -16.33 -6.97 11.14
CA LEU A 100 -17.74 -6.89 11.55
C LEU A 100 -18.47 -8.22 11.38
N LEU A 101 -18.18 -8.94 10.29
CA LEU A 101 -18.81 -10.21 9.93
C LEU A 101 -17.82 -11.03 9.10
N GLU A 102 -17.79 -12.31 9.34
CA GLU A 102 -17.09 -13.27 8.50
C GLU A 102 -17.88 -14.57 8.41
N ASN A 103 -18.07 -15.06 7.20
CA ASN A 103 -18.65 -16.36 6.92
C ASN A 103 -18.01 -16.95 5.66
N LYS A 104 -18.48 -18.12 5.19
CA LYS A 104 -17.91 -18.82 4.03
C LYS A 104 -18.01 -18.04 2.70
N LYS A 105 -18.86 -17.02 2.61
CA LYS A 105 -19.14 -16.28 1.38
C LYS A 105 -18.61 -14.87 1.38
N GLU A 106 -18.57 -14.21 2.53
CA GLU A 106 -18.19 -12.80 2.64
C GLU A 106 -17.52 -12.47 3.97
N ALA A 107 -16.69 -11.45 3.95
CA ALA A 107 -16.22 -10.76 5.13
C ALA A 107 -16.54 -9.26 5.01
N ARG A 108 -17.04 -8.66 6.08
CA ARG A 108 -17.29 -7.22 6.17
C ARG A 108 -16.32 -6.61 7.16
N ILE A 109 -15.58 -5.64 6.68
CA ILE A 109 -14.53 -4.97 7.45
C ILE A 109 -14.82 -3.47 7.45
N GLU A 110 -14.88 -2.92 8.64
CA GLU A 110 -14.93 -1.47 8.82
C GLU A 110 -13.50 -0.92 8.82
N VAL A 111 -13.27 0.10 8.01
CA VAL A 111 -12.00 0.82 7.97
C VAL A 111 -12.21 2.25 8.43
N LEU A 112 -11.50 2.65 9.46
CA LEU A 112 -11.42 4.04 9.91
C LEU A 112 -10.10 4.63 9.39
N LEU A 113 -10.21 5.69 8.60
CA LEU A 113 -9.06 6.40 8.04
C LEU A 113 -8.91 7.77 8.67
N ASP A 114 -7.66 8.17 8.88
CA ASP A 114 -7.29 9.53 9.18
C ASP A 114 -6.45 10.08 8.02
N SER A 115 -7.04 10.99 7.26
CA SER A 115 -6.37 11.58 6.11
C SER A 115 -5.44 12.74 6.51
N LYS A 116 -4.56 13.14 5.58
CA LYS A 116 -3.61 14.27 5.76
C LYS A 116 -4.27 15.58 6.24
N ASN A 117 -5.58 15.72 6.10
CA ASN A 117 -6.35 16.89 6.51
C ASN A 117 -7.05 16.70 7.87
N ASN A 118 -6.63 15.74 8.69
CA ASN A 118 -7.23 15.39 9.99
C ASN A 118 -8.73 15.07 9.93
N ARG A 119 -9.22 14.64 8.78
CA ARG A 119 -10.60 14.18 8.61
C ARG A 119 -10.67 12.67 8.75
N ARG A 120 -11.56 12.21 9.61
CA ARG A 120 -11.82 10.78 9.78
C ARG A 120 -12.88 10.32 8.79
N TYR A 121 -12.61 9.22 8.13
CA TYR A 121 -13.53 8.57 7.19
C TYR A 121 -13.81 7.16 7.64
N LYS A 122 -15.07 6.74 7.51
CA LYS A 122 -15.51 5.38 7.77
C LYS A 122 -15.87 4.73 6.44
N ILE A 123 -15.25 3.60 6.14
CA ILE A 123 -15.48 2.82 4.93
C ILE A 123 -15.97 1.44 5.36
N PHE A 124 -17.01 0.98 4.73
CA PHE A 124 -17.64 -0.31 4.99
C PHE A 124 -17.32 -1.31 3.90
#